data_87dfe358c904c88aa80b90ed67891d19
#
_entry.id   87dfe358c904c88aa80b90ed67891d19
#
_cell.length_a   1.000
_cell.length_b   1.000
_cell.length_c   1.000
_cell.angle_alpha   90.00
_cell.angle_beta   90.00
_cell.angle_gamma   90.00
#
_symmetry.space_group_name_H-M   'P 1'
#
loop_
_entity.id
_entity.type
_entity.pdbx_description
1 polymer ?
#
loop_
_entity_poly.entity_id
_entity_poly.type
_entity_poly.pdbx_seq_one_letter_code
_entity_poly.pdbx_strand_id
1 'polypeptide(L)'
;QSGESFAVADLPGLIEGASQGVGLGTQFLRHIERTRVILHIIDMSASEGRDPYEDYLAINKELESYNLRLMERPQIIVANKMDMPESQENLKEFKKKLAENYDEFEELPPIFPISGLTKQGLATLLDATAELLDKTPEFLLYDESDMEEEAYYGFDEEEKAFEISRDDDATWVLSGEKLMKLFNMTNF
;
A
#
# COMPACT_ATOMS: atom_id res chain seq x y z
N GLN A 1 -8.77 -12.12 25.04
CA GLN A 1 -8.94 -10.86 24.27
C GLN A 1 -7.97 -9.86 24.89
N SER A 2 -6.86 -9.54 24.21
CA SER A 2 -5.79 -8.67 24.71
C SER A 2 -6.24 -7.19 24.82
N GLY A 3 -7.36 -6.83 24.21
CA GLY A 3 -7.82 -5.42 24.14
C GLY A 3 -7.02 -4.56 23.13
N GLU A 4 -6.05 -5.15 22.44
CA GLU A 4 -5.29 -4.51 21.38
C GLU A 4 -6.13 -4.40 20.10
N SER A 5 -5.96 -3.32 19.37
CA SER A 5 -6.66 -3.08 18.10
C SER A 5 -5.67 -2.55 17.06
N PHE A 6 -5.85 -2.98 15.82
CA PHE A 6 -5.12 -2.45 14.68
C PHE A 6 -6.06 -2.19 13.50
N ALA A 7 -5.65 -1.31 12.61
CA ALA A 7 -6.41 -0.99 11.41
C ALA A 7 -5.94 -1.87 10.24
N VAL A 8 -6.91 -2.36 9.47
CA VAL A 8 -6.65 -3.05 8.20
C VAL A 8 -7.11 -2.15 7.06
N ALA A 9 -6.23 -1.92 6.08
CA ALA A 9 -6.57 -1.21 4.87
C ALA A 9 -6.63 -2.20 3.70
N ASP A 10 -7.70 -2.16 2.94
CA ASP A 10 -7.78 -2.84 1.66
C ASP A 10 -7.00 -2.03 0.62
N LEU A 11 -6.20 -2.71 -0.20
CA LEU A 11 -5.45 -2.12 -1.31
C LEU A 11 -6.15 -2.49 -2.63
N PRO A 12 -7.23 -1.78 -2.99
CA PRO A 12 -7.98 -2.06 -4.20
C PRO A 12 -7.12 -1.77 -5.44
N GLY A 13 -7.20 -2.65 -6.43
CA GLY A 13 -6.51 -2.46 -7.71
C GLY A 13 -5.08 -3.03 -7.77
N LEU A 14 -4.62 -3.74 -6.74
CA LEU A 14 -3.48 -4.64 -6.83
C LEU A 14 -3.93 -5.92 -7.57
N ILE A 15 -4.20 -5.77 -8.85
CA ILE A 15 -4.47 -6.85 -9.78
C ILE A 15 -3.50 -6.72 -10.95
N GLU A 16 -3.25 -7.81 -11.63
CA GLU A 16 -2.36 -7.90 -12.78
C GLU A 16 -2.56 -6.71 -13.76
N GLY A 17 -1.50 -5.89 -13.93
CA GLY A 17 -1.52 -4.73 -14.83
C GLY A 17 -1.98 -3.39 -14.23
N ALA A 18 -2.28 -3.30 -12.94
CA ALA A 18 -2.74 -2.05 -12.31
C ALA A 18 -1.66 -0.95 -12.31
N SER A 19 -0.37 -1.32 -12.29
CA SER A 19 0.75 -0.37 -12.37
C SER A 19 0.82 0.37 -13.71
N GLN A 20 0.22 -0.17 -14.78
CA GLN A 20 0.22 0.43 -16.13
C GLN A 20 -0.97 1.37 -16.40
N GLY A 21 -1.93 1.46 -15.51
CA GLY A 21 -3.15 2.26 -15.69
C GLY A 21 -3.29 3.38 -14.68
N VAL A 22 -3.71 4.53 -15.17
CA VAL A 22 -4.20 5.75 -14.50
C VAL A 22 -3.96 5.79 -13.00
N GLY A 23 -2.95 6.55 -12.59
CA GLY A 23 -2.45 6.82 -11.25
C GLY A 23 -3.34 6.40 -10.07
N LEU A 24 -2.84 5.49 -9.28
CA LEU A 24 -3.38 5.22 -7.95
C LEU A 24 -3.44 6.55 -7.20
N GLY A 25 -4.65 7.01 -6.87
CA GLY A 25 -4.86 8.32 -6.29
C GLY A 25 -4.07 8.52 -4.99
N THR A 26 -3.87 9.77 -4.60
CA THR A 26 -3.15 10.17 -3.36
C THR A 26 -3.67 9.48 -2.09
N GLN A 27 -4.90 9.00 -2.09
CA GLN A 27 -5.47 8.21 -0.97
C GLN A 27 -4.83 6.82 -0.86
N PHE A 28 -4.57 6.14 -1.98
CA PHE A 28 -3.91 4.84 -2.01
C PHE A 28 -2.49 4.94 -1.45
N LEU A 29 -1.73 5.93 -1.89
CA LEU A 29 -0.36 6.18 -1.39
C LEU A 29 -0.35 6.39 0.12
N ARG A 30 -1.28 7.20 0.67
CA ARG A 30 -1.38 7.43 2.11
C ARG A 30 -1.70 6.18 2.94
N HIS A 31 -2.47 5.26 2.40
CA HIS A 31 -2.76 3.99 3.08
C HIS A 31 -1.53 3.09 3.09
N ILE A 32 -0.80 3.01 1.97
CA ILE A 32 0.43 2.25 1.86
C ILE A 32 1.51 2.80 2.79
N GLU A 33 1.69 4.12 2.87
CA GLU A 33 2.68 4.75 3.73
C GLU A 33 2.60 4.26 5.18
N ARG A 34 1.41 4.08 5.69
CA ARG A 34 1.15 3.67 7.08
C ARG A 34 1.12 2.17 7.29
N THR A 35 1.19 1.40 6.23
CA THR A 35 1.15 -0.06 6.32
C THR A 35 2.50 -0.57 6.82
N ARG A 36 2.54 -1.35 7.88
CA ARG A 36 3.75 -1.97 8.42
C ARG A 36 3.89 -3.45 8.05
N VAL A 37 2.77 -4.14 7.87
CA VAL A 37 2.69 -5.57 7.55
C VAL A 37 1.73 -5.75 6.38
N ILE A 38 2.05 -6.67 5.48
CA ILE A 38 1.21 -7.01 4.34
C ILE A 38 0.56 -8.37 4.58
N LEU A 39 -0.77 -8.42 4.46
CA LEU A 39 -1.53 -9.67 4.40
C LEU A 39 -1.80 -10.01 2.94
N HIS A 40 -1.08 -10.98 2.40
CA HIS A 40 -1.23 -11.43 1.02
C HIS A 40 -2.29 -12.55 0.95
N ILE A 41 -3.51 -12.20 0.59
CA ILE A 41 -4.65 -13.12 0.58
C ILE A 41 -4.73 -13.83 -0.77
N ILE A 42 -4.65 -15.17 -0.74
CA ILE A 42 -4.63 -16.03 -1.93
C ILE A 42 -5.83 -16.98 -1.91
N ASP A 43 -6.51 -17.09 -3.04
CA ASP A 43 -7.59 -18.04 -3.24
C ASP A 43 -7.04 -19.46 -3.49
N MET A 44 -7.15 -20.33 -2.46
CA MET A 44 -6.70 -21.72 -2.57
C MET A 44 -7.70 -22.63 -3.30
N SER A 45 -8.92 -22.16 -3.59
CA SER A 45 -9.89 -23.01 -4.29
C SER A 45 -9.57 -23.21 -5.76
N ALA A 46 -8.79 -22.31 -6.36
CA ALA A 46 -8.51 -22.30 -7.80
C ALA A 46 -9.79 -22.36 -8.67
N SER A 47 -10.93 -21.89 -8.13
CA SER A 47 -12.26 -22.02 -8.74
C SER A 47 -12.39 -21.28 -10.09
N GLU A 48 -11.50 -20.31 -10.33
CA GLU A 48 -11.44 -19.57 -11.59
C GLU A 48 -10.41 -20.15 -12.58
N GLY A 49 -9.85 -21.32 -12.26
CA GLY A 49 -8.82 -21.98 -13.08
C GLY A 49 -7.43 -21.34 -13.02
N ARG A 50 -7.19 -20.49 -12.01
CA ARG A 50 -5.90 -19.86 -11.76
C ARG A 50 -5.10 -20.70 -10.77
N ASP A 51 -3.78 -20.75 -10.97
CA ASP A 51 -2.86 -21.42 -10.03
C ASP A 51 -2.57 -20.45 -8.86
N PRO A 52 -2.82 -20.83 -7.60
CA PRO A 52 -2.56 -19.97 -6.46
C PRO A 52 -1.11 -19.48 -6.34
N TYR A 53 -0.15 -20.26 -6.82
CA TYR A 53 1.25 -19.86 -6.80
C TYR A 53 1.57 -18.81 -7.86
N GLU A 54 0.99 -18.95 -9.06
CA GLU A 54 1.12 -17.93 -10.10
C GLU A 54 0.46 -16.61 -9.69
N ASP A 55 -0.70 -16.65 -9.03
CA ASP A 55 -1.34 -15.47 -8.48
C ASP A 55 -0.45 -14.79 -7.40
N TYR A 56 0.21 -15.57 -6.56
CA TYR A 56 1.18 -15.07 -5.58
C TYR A 56 2.35 -14.34 -6.26
N LEU A 57 2.93 -14.93 -7.28
CA LEU A 57 4.03 -14.32 -8.02
C LEU A 57 3.61 -13.05 -8.76
N ALA A 58 2.42 -13.06 -9.38
CA ALA A 58 1.90 -11.90 -10.10
C ALA A 58 1.71 -10.69 -9.17
N ILE A 59 1.14 -10.89 -7.99
CA ILE A 59 0.96 -9.82 -7.01
C ILE A 59 2.30 -9.32 -6.44
N ASN A 60 3.25 -10.22 -6.15
CA ASN A 60 4.58 -9.79 -5.69
C ASN A 60 5.29 -8.93 -6.75
N LYS A 61 5.22 -9.33 -8.02
CA LYS A 61 5.75 -8.54 -9.11
C LYS A 61 5.07 -7.17 -9.23
N GLU A 62 3.78 -7.11 -8.99
CA GLU A 62 3.03 -5.85 -8.97
C GLU A 62 3.47 -4.97 -7.78
N LEU A 63 3.61 -5.54 -6.56
CA LEU A 63 4.12 -4.83 -5.39
C LEU A 63 5.53 -4.25 -5.62
N GLU A 64 6.40 -5.01 -6.29
CA GLU A 64 7.75 -4.56 -6.66
C GLU A 64 7.70 -3.36 -7.61
N SER A 65 6.76 -3.37 -8.58
CA SER A 65 6.62 -2.31 -9.58
C SER A 65 6.21 -0.96 -9.02
N TYR A 66 5.57 -0.93 -7.85
CA TYR A 66 5.17 0.32 -7.19
C TYR A 66 6.33 1.10 -6.57
N ASN A 67 7.52 0.55 -6.48
CA ASN A 67 8.74 1.18 -5.96
C ASN A 67 8.57 1.89 -4.60
N LEU A 68 7.64 1.40 -3.77
CA LEU A 68 7.32 1.96 -2.44
C LEU A 68 7.92 1.12 -1.31
N ARG A 69 9.00 0.39 -1.58
CA ARG A 69 9.65 -0.51 -0.62
C ARG A 69 8.65 -1.49 0.02
N LEU A 70 7.60 -1.88 -0.73
CA LEU A 70 6.55 -2.77 -0.22
C LEU A 70 7.06 -4.19 -0.01
N MET A 71 8.01 -4.64 -0.82
CA MET A 71 8.61 -5.96 -0.70
C MET A 71 9.53 -6.09 0.52
N GLU A 72 10.00 -4.97 1.08
CA GLU A 72 10.81 -4.96 2.30
C GLU A 72 9.96 -5.13 3.57
N ARG A 73 8.64 -5.00 3.46
CA ARG A 73 7.71 -5.14 4.59
C ARG A 73 7.45 -6.61 4.90
N PRO A 74 7.37 -6.98 6.18
CA PRO A 74 6.99 -8.33 6.57
C PRO A 74 5.65 -8.71 5.95
N GLN A 75 5.61 -9.90 5.33
CA GLN A 75 4.41 -10.45 4.71
C GLN A 75 3.88 -11.66 5.49
N ILE A 76 2.57 -11.79 5.55
CA ILE A 76 1.86 -12.99 5.97
C ILE A 76 1.07 -13.50 4.77
N ILE A 77 1.29 -14.73 4.36
CA ILE A 77 0.50 -15.40 3.33
C ILE A 77 -0.78 -15.96 3.97
N VAL A 78 -1.92 -15.53 3.46
CA VAL A 78 -3.23 -15.94 3.93
C VAL A 78 -3.87 -16.86 2.89
N ALA A 79 -3.82 -18.17 3.15
CA ALA A 79 -4.42 -19.19 2.30
C ALA A 79 -5.93 -19.23 2.56
N ASN A 80 -6.72 -18.55 1.73
CA ASN A 80 -8.15 -18.38 1.91
C ASN A 80 -8.97 -19.45 1.15
N LYS A 81 -10.26 -19.52 1.46
CA LYS A 81 -11.24 -20.46 0.91
C LYS A 81 -10.94 -21.93 1.26
N MET A 82 -10.38 -22.16 2.47
CA MET A 82 -10.05 -23.53 2.94
C MET A 82 -11.26 -24.42 3.21
N ASP A 83 -12.46 -23.89 3.08
CA ASP A 83 -13.74 -24.64 3.10
C ASP A 83 -14.04 -25.34 1.76
N MET A 84 -13.30 -25.03 0.70
CA MET A 84 -13.49 -25.66 -0.61
C MET A 84 -12.71 -26.97 -0.71
N PRO A 85 -13.26 -28.00 -1.42
CA PRO A 85 -12.68 -29.35 -1.45
C PRO A 85 -11.23 -29.42 -1.92
N GLU A 86 -10.88 -28.67 -2.98
CA GLU A 86 -9.57 -28.72 -3.62
C GLU A 86 -8.49 -27.90 -2.86
N SER A 87 -8.92 -27.03 -1.96
CA SER A 87 -8.02 -26.06 -1.29
C SER A 87 -6.90 -26.72 -0.49
N GLN A 88 -7.16 -27.88 0.11
CA GLN A 88 -6.14 -28.60 0.90
C GLN A 88 -4.99 -29.12 0.01
N GLU A 89 -5.31 -29.63 -1.16
CA GLU A 89 -4.31 -30.12 -2.11
C GLU A 89 -3.54 -28.97 -2.74
N ASN A 90 -4.25 -27.92 -3.17
CA ASN A 90 -3.65 -26.71 -3.71
C ASN A 90 -2.71 -26.04 -2.70
N LEU A 91 -3.07 -26.02 -1.41
CA LEU A 91 -2.19 -25.48 -0.37
C LEU A 91 -0.90 -26.31 -0.21
N LYS A 92 -0.96 -27.63 -0.32
CA LYS A 92 0.25 -28.48 -0.26
C LYS A 92 1.16 -28.20 -1.46
N GLU A 93 0.59 -28.12 -2.64
CA GLU A 93 1.34 -27.81 -3.85
C GLU A 93 1.94 -26.41 -3.80
N PHE A 94 1.17 -25.42 -3.36
CA PHE A 94 1.63 -24.06 -3.13
C PHE A 94 2.85 -23.99 -2.20
N LYS A 95 2.76 -24.65 -1.03
CA LYS A 95 3.88 -24.71 -0.06
C LYS A 95 5.13 -25.38 -0.66
N LYS A 96 4.95 -26.42 -1.46
CA LYS A 96 6.06 -27.09 -2.14
C LYS A 96 6.73 -26.16 -3.15
N LYS A 97 5.96 -25.54 -4.05
CA LYS A 97 6.47 -24.58 -5.03
C LYS A 97 7.17 -23.37 -4.36
N LEU A 98 6.59 -22.87 -3.29
CA LEU A 98 7.16 -21.78 -2.52
C LEU A 98 8.53 -22.16 -1.94
N ALA A 99 8.63 -23.35 -1.29
CA ALA A 99 9.88 -23.82 -0.71
C ALA A 99 10.97 -24.14 -1.76
N GLU A 100 10.58 -24.61 -2.96
CA GLU A 100 11.51 -24.92 -4.05
C GLU A 100 12.09 -23.67 -4.72
N ASN A 101 11.39 -22.55 -4.68
CA ASN A 101 11.76 -21.32 -5.39
C ASN A 101 12.18 -20.18 -4.45
N TYR A 102 12.20 -20.41 -3.14
CA TYR A 102 12.62 -19.41 -2.16
C TYR A 102 14.14 -19.51 -1.92
N ASP A 103 14.79 -18.38 -1.69
CA ASP A 103 16.22 -18.37 -1.42
C ASP A 103 16.51 -19.04 -0.06
N GLU A 104 17.53 -19.90 0.00
CA GLU A 104 17.93 -20.62 1.22
C GLU A 104 18.32 -19.68 2.38
N PHE A 105 18.62 -18.41 2.07
CA PHE A 105 19.03 -17.39 3.04
C PHE A 105 17.88 -16.50 3.51
N GLU A 106 16.71 -16.61 2.91
CA GLU A 106 15.53 -15.83 3.28
C GLU A 106 14.57 -16.65 4.16
N GLU A 107 13.95 -15.99 5.13
CA GLU A 107 12.94 -16.61 5.97
C GLU A 107 11.59 -16.64 5.23
N LEU A 108 11.03 -17.83 5.05
CA LEU A 108 9.72 -18.02 4.40
C LEU A 108 8.62 -17.25 5.14
N PRO A 109 7.78 -16.48 4.44
CA PRO A 109 6.63 -15.85 5.06
C PRO A 109 5.71 -16.90 5.72
N PRO A 110 5.19 -16.63 6.93
CA PRO A 110 4.26 -17.52 7.58
C PRO A 110 2.97 -17.66 6.77
N ILE A 111 2.44 -18.90 6.69
CA ILE A 111 1.23 -19.22 5.93
C ILE A 111 0.09 -19.59 6.87
N PHE A 112 -1.01 -18.83 6.82
CA PHE A 112 -2.20 -19.06 7.63
C PHE A 112 -3.36 -19.54 6.76
N PRO A 113 -3.80 -20.81 6.94
CA PRO A 113 -5.00 -21.31 6.27
C PRO A 113 -6.25 -20.78 6.96
N ILE A 114 -7.13 -20.15 6.19
CA ILE A 114 -8.39 -19.60 6.69
C ILE A 114 -9.56 -19.91 5.76
N SER A 115 -10.76 -19.73 6.26
CA SER A 115 -11.97 -19.56 5.47
C SER A 115 -12.66 -18.26 5.89
N GLY A 116 -12.69 -17.29 5.01
CA GLY A 116 -13.44 -16.04 5.23
C GLY A 116 -14.95 -16.29 5.38
N LEU A 117 -15.47 -17.33 4.71
CA LEU A 117 -16.89 -17.72 4.77
C LEU A 117 -17.25 -18.32 6.12
N THR A 118 -16.50 -19.32 6.57
CA THR A 118 -16.79 -20.05 7.83
C THR A 118 -16.15 -19.41 9.07
N LYS A 119 -15.29 -18.41 8.86
CA LYS A 119 -14.46 -17.74 9.89
C LYS A 119 -13.42 -18.65 10.56
N GLN A 120 -13.18 -19.84 10.03
CA GLN A 120 -12.13 -20.73 10.51
C GLN A 120 -10.75 -20.10 10.31
N GLY A 121 -9.87 -20.19 11.30
CA GLY A 121 -8.50 -19.70 11.27
C GLY A 121 -8.34 -18.18 11.45
N LEU A 122 -9.41 -17.38 11.40
CA LEU A 122 -9.33 -15.92 11.50
C LEU A 122 -8.74 -15.44 12.83
N ALA A 123 -9.11 -16.02 13.95
CA ALA A 123 -8.58 -15.61 15.26
C ALA A 123 -7.06 -15.78 15.32
N THR A 124 -6.55 -16.93 14.88
CA THR A 124 -5.11 -17.22 14.83
C THR A 124 -4.37 -16.26 13.89
N LEU A 125 -4.96 -15.93 12.74
CA LEU A 125 -4.39 -14.94 11.81
C LEU A 125 -4.31 -13.56 12.45
N LEU A 126 -5.38 -13.11 13.12
CA LEU A 126 -5.42 -11.79 13.77
C LEU A 126 -4.41 -11.69 14.91
N ASP A 127 -4.30 -12.73 15.75
CA ASP A 127 -3.30 -12.79 16.84
C ASP A 127 -1.88 -12.73 16.27
N ALA A 128 -1.57 -13.51 15.24
CA ALA A 128 -0.26 -13.48 14.59
C ALA A 128 0.04 -12.13 13.91
N THR A 129 -0.98 -11.50 13.31
CA THR A 129 -0.84 -10.17 12.70
C THR A 129 -0.53 -9.11 13.77
N ALA A 130 -1.22 -9.14 14.90
CA ALA A 130 -0.96 -8.24 16.03
C ALA A 130 0.48 -8.42 16.55
N GLU A 131 0.88 -9.67 16.78
CA GLU A 131 2.24 -9.99 17.24
C GLU A 131 3.33 -9.51 16.26
N LEU A 132 3.09 -9.66 14.96
CA LEU A 132 4.04 -9.19 13.94
C LEU A 132 4.08 -7.66 13.89
N LEU A 133 2.93 -6.99 14.02
CA LEU A 133 2.86 -5.53 14.08
C LEU A 133 3.61 -4.96 15.29
N ASP A 134 3.53 -5.61 16.44
CA ASP A 134 4.25 -5.18 17.65
C ASP A 134 5.78 -5.26 17.48
N LYS A 135 6.25 -6.24 16.72
CA LYS A 135 7.67 -6.46 16.42
C LYS A 135 8.19 -5.58 15.27
N THR A 136 7.27 -5.06 14.43
CA THR A 136 7.63 -4.31 13.23
C THR A 136 7.60 -2.81 13.53
N PRO A 137 8.73 -2.09 13.39
CA PRO A 137 8.75 -0.63 13.56
C PRO A 137 7.93 0.08 12.49
N GLU A 138 7.71 1.37 12.68
CA GLU A 138 7.13 2.21 11.64
C GLU A 138 8.06 2.25 10.43
N PHE A 139 7.47 2.12 9.25
CA PHE A 139 8.21 2.08 8.00
C PHE A 139 8.19 3.48 7.36
N LEU A 140 9.36 4.09 7.24
CA LEU A 140 9.50 5.35 6.53
C LEU A 140 9.71 5.06 5.04
N LEU A 141 8.91 5.71 4.18
CA LEU A 141 9.03 5.57 2.73
C LEU A 141 10.30 6.22 2.17
N TYR A 142 10.79 7.24 2.86
CA TYR A 142 11.99 7.98 2.49
C TYR A 142 13.04 7.78 3.57
N ASP A 143 14.28 7.51 3.19
CA ASP A 143 15.40 7.60 4.11
C ASP A 143 15.61 9.08 4.50
N GLU A 144 16.08 9.33 5.74
CA GLU A 144 16.37 10.69 6.21
C GLU A 144 17.38 11.41 5.28
N SER A 145 18.23 10.65 4.56
CA SER A 145 19.13 11.17 3.54
C SER A 145 18.43 11.70 2.29
N ASP A 146 17.29 11.14 1.92
CA ASP A 146 16.51 11.61 0.76
C ASP A 146 15.76 12.91 1.11
N MET A 147 15.45 13.13 2.39
CA MET A 147 14.81 14.36 2.86
C MET A 147 15.77 15.56 2.89
N GLU A 148 17.09 15.32 2.99
CA GLU A 148 18.07 16.42 2.91
C GLU A 148 18.25 16.96 1.49
N GLU A 149 18.02 16.16 0.44
CA GLU A 149 18.06 16.66 -0.96
C GLU A 149 16.78 17.40 -1.37
N GLU A 150 15.60 17.02 -0.84
CA GLU A 150 14.35 17.76 -1.14
C GLU A 150 14.19 19.06 -0.32
N ALA A 151 14.86 19.16 0.82
CA ALA A 151 14.84 20.39 1.63
C ALA A 151 15.57 21.58 0.97
N TYR A 152 16.26 21.39 -0.16
CA TYR A 152 16.96 22.43 -0.90
C TYR A 152 16.15 23.05 -2.05
N TYR A 153 14.87 22.72 -2.21
CA TYR A 153 13.95 23.62 -2.89
C TYR A 153 13.61 24.76 -1.94
N GLY A 154 14.58 25.65 -1.79
CA GLY A 154 14.37 26.89 -1.08
C GLY A 154 13.13 27.58 -1.66
N PHE A 155 12.14 27.80 -0.84
CA PHE A 155 11.23 28.90 -1.08
C PHE A 155 12.11 30.12 -1.19
N ASP A 156 12.37 30.56 -2.41
CA ASP A 156 12.82 31.91 -2.65
C ASP A 156 11.77 32.84 -2.04
N GLU A 157 12.11 33.42 -0.91
CA GLU A 157 11.28 34.39 -0.18
C GLU A 157 10.97 35.67 -0.98
N GLU A 158 11.26 35.69 -2.28
CA GLU A 158 11.18 36.94 -3.10
C GLU A 158 10.19 36.89 -4.26
N GLU A 159 9.11 36.13 -4.19
CA GLU A 159 7.95 36.47 -5.03
C GLU A 159 6.65 36.26 -4.29
N LYS A 160 6.22 37.25 -3.51
CA LYS A 160 4.82 37.35 -3.09
C LYS A 160 3.97 37.36 -4.37
N ALA A 161 3.32 36.24 -4.64
CA ALA A 161 2.53 36.07 -5.86
C ALA A 161 1.40 37.11 -5.99
N PHE A 162 1.00 37.70 -4.87
CA PHE A 162 0.01 38.77 -4.76
C PHE A 162 0.08 39.40 -3.37
N GLU A 163 -0.34 40.65 -3.29
CA GLU A 163 -0.56 41.40 -2.05
C GLU A 163 -2.06 41.60 -1.83
N ILE A 164 -2.48 41.48 -0.60
CA ILE A 164 -3.87 41.75 -0.20
C ILE A 164 -3.84 43.02 0.65
N SER A 165 -4.50 44.09 0.20
CA SER A 165 -4.68 45.31 0.94
C SER A 165 -6.17 45.63 1.12
N ARG A 166 -6.48 46.48 2.09
CA ARG A 166 -7.84 46.95 2.31
C ARG A 166 -7.87 48.46 2.03
N ASP A 167 -8.73 48.86 1.12
CA ASP A 167 -8.92 50.25 0.77
C ASP A 167 -9.80 50.98 1.79
N ASP A 168 -9.78 52.32 1.76
CA ASP A 168 -10.52 53.19 2.68
C ASP A 168 -12.04 52.89 2.70
N ASP A 169 -12.57 52.38 1.59
CA ASP A 169 -13.97 51.92 1.45
C ASP A 169 -14.26 50.51 2.01
N ALA A 170 -13.31 49.96 2.76
CA ALA A 170 -13.38 48.58 3.27
C ALA A 170 -13.40 47.47 2.20
N THR A 171 -13.05 47.81 0.95
CA THR A 171 -12.93 46.86 -0.15
C THR A 171 -11.57 46.19 -0.09
N TRP A 172 -11.53 44.85 -0.35
CA TRP A 172 -10.29 44.08 -0.44
C TRP A 172 -9.70 44.23 -1.83
N VAL A 173 -8.47 44.69 -1.91
CA VAL A 173 -7.71 44.88 -3.17
C VAL A 173 -6.63 43.79 -3.22
N LEU A 174 -6.65 43.03 -4.30
CA LEU A 174 -5.60 42.06 -4.62
C LEU A 174 -4.72 42.67 -5.74
N SER A 175 -3.42 42.75 -5.50
CA SER A 175 -2.45 43.23 -6.45
C SER A 175 -1.28 42.26 -6.60
N GLY A 176 -0.69 42.16 -7.80
CA GLY A 176 0.47 41.34 -8.12
C GLY A 176 0.61 41.06 -9.61
N GLU A 177 1.84 40.95 -10.09
CA GLU A 177 2.09 40.73 -11.53
C GLU A 177 1.52 39.40 -12.05
N LYS A 178 1.61 38.33 -11.26
CA LYS A 178 1.03 37.04 -11.62
C LYS A 178 -0.50 37.06 -11.69
N LEU A 179 -1.12 37.84 -10.82
CA LEU A 179 -2.57 38.01 -10.80
C LEU A 179 -3.05 38.79 -12.03
N MET A 180 -2.35 39.86 -12.41
CA MET A 180 -2.65 40.63 -13.60
C MET A 180 -2.46 39.80 -14.89
N LYS A 181 -1.45 38.94 -14.96
CA LYS A 181 -1.28 38.03 -16.08
C LYS A 181 -2.45 37.02 -16.18
N LEU A 182 -2.88 36.43 -15.08
CA LEU A 182 -4.02 35.51 -15.05
C LEU A 182 -5.33 36.20 -15.46
N PHE A 183 -5.56 37.43 -15.00
CA PHE A 183 -6.73 38.22 -15.33
C PHE A 183 -6.77 38.55 -16.82
N ASN A 184 -5.64 38.91 -17.42
CA ASN A 184 -5.54 39.23 -18.86
C ASN A 184 -5.62 37.99 -19.77
N MET A 185 -5.43 36.79 -19.23
CA MET A 185 -5.59 35.53 -19.98
C MET A 185 -7.04 34.97 -19.93
N THR A 186 -7.92 35.51 -19.09
CA THR A 186 -9.33 35.13 -19.01
C THR A 186 -10.11 36.15 -19.89
N ASN A 187 -10.56 35.68 -21.06
CA ASN A 187 -11.55 36.40 -21.87
C ASN A 187 -12.93 36.22 -21.20
N PHE A 188 -13.50 37.32 -20.72
CA PHE A 188 -14.91 37.41 -20.35
C PHE A 188 -15.74 37.77 -21.59
#